data_c0a032d6e3ef6a5c26b413a4860b4e9d
#
_entry.id   c0a032d6e3ef6a5c26b413a4860b4e9d
#
_cell.length_a   1.000
_cell.length_b   1.000
_cell.length_c   1.000
_cell.angle_alpha   90.00
_cell.angle_beta   90.00
_cell.angle_gamma   90.00
#
_symmetry.space_group_name_H-M   'P 1'
#
loop_
_entity.id
_entity.type
_entity.pdbx_description
1 polymer ?
#
loop_
_entity_poly.entity_id
_entity_poly.type
_entity_poly.pdbx_seq_one_letter_code
_entity_poly.pdbx_strand_id
1 'polypeptide(L)'
;MVKRKRTEQLFHEYFSEWVELYKVGAIRDISLQKYYIAEQRLAELAPGLKVKHLDRQRYQQLLNDYALTHERQTTMDFHHQLKGAILDAVDEGLISKNPTRKIVIKGKAPRPKKSKFLNQFEVQALLKELELGEQLNWDWFILLVVKTGLRFSEALALTPKDFDFSKQKITIEKIGRAHV
;
A
#
# COMPACT_ATOMS: atom_id res chain seq x y z
N MET A 1 -32.02 -0.04 19.08
CA MET A 1 -31.52 1.34 19.31
C MET A 1 -30.08 1.54 18.72
N VAL A 2 -29.14 0.62 18.93
CA VAL A 2 -27.75 0.70 18.44
C VAL A 2 -27.64 0.82 16.89
N LYS A 3 -28.39 0.01 16.14
CA LYS A 3 -28.38 0.00 14.67
C LYS A 3 -28.76 1.37 14.04
N ARG A 4 -29.76 2.04 14.63
CA ARG A 4 -30.23 3.35 14.15
C ARG A 4 -29.20 4.46 14.39
N LYS A 5 -28.39 4.35 15.44
CA LYS A 5 -27.26 5.28 15.70
C LYS A 5 -26.14 5.12 14.69
N ARG A 6 -25.78 3.87 14.33
CA ARG A 6 -24.71 3.58 13.33
C ARG A 6 -25.10 3.99 11.91
N THR A 7 -26.37 3.92 11.52
CA THR A 7 -26.83 4.39 10.19
C THR A 7 -26.73 5.91 10.02
N GLU A 8 -26.86 6.68 11.12
CA GLU A 8 -26.71 8.14 11.14
C GLU A 8 -25.24 8.60 11.23
N GLN A 9 -24.32 7.68 11.51
CA GLN A 9 -22.90 7.93 11.63
C GLN A 9 -22.32 8.42 10.29
N LEU A 10 -21.32 9.29 10.34
CA LEU A 10 -20.55 9.69 9.17
C LEU A 10 -19.75 8.51 8.63
N PHE A 11 -19.66 8.40 7.33
CA PHE A 11 -19.01 7.24 6.70
C PHE A 11 -17.52 7.17 7.01
N HIS A 12 -16.81 8.31 7.10
CA HIS A 12 -15.41 8.31 7.50
C HIS A 12 -15.19 7.86 8.94
N GLU A 13 -16.11 8.22 9.89
CA GLU A 13 -16.05 7.75 11.27
C GLU A 13 -16.30 6.24 11.36
N TYR A 14 -17.31 5.74 10.62
CA TYR A 14 -17.58 4.31 10.52
C TYR A 14 -16.37 3.56 9.95
N PHE A 15 -15.74 4.11 8.93
CA PHE A 15 -14.56 3.53 8.31
C PHE A 15 -13.36 3.49 9.27
N SER A 16 -13.15 4.55 10.05
CA SER A 16 -12.13 4.60 11.10
C SER A 16 -12.33 3.50 12.14
N GLU A 17 -13.53 3.40 12.70
CA GLU A 17 -13.87 2.35 13.67
C GLU A 17 -13.68 0.94 13.07
N TRP A 18 -14.04 0.75 11.81
CA TRP A 18 -13.85 -0.52 11.11
C TRP A 18 -12.35 -0.86 10.94
N VAL A 19 -11.52 0.13 10.61
CA VAL A 19 -10.05 -0.06 10.49
C VAL A 19 -9.47 -0.46 11.85
N GLU A 20 -9.83 0.23 12.91
CA GLU A 20 -9.35 -0.09 14.27
C GLU A 20 -9.76 -1.51 14.67
N LEU A 21 -10.98 -1.92 14.37
CA LEU A 21 -11.50 -3.23 14.78
C LEU A 21 -10.91 -4.38 13.96
N TYR A 22 -10.75 -4.22 12.64
CA TYR A 22 -10.46 -5.34 11.74
C TYR A 22 -9.05 -5.31 11.12
N LYS A 23 -8.32 -4.17 11.19
CA LYS A 23 -7.02 -4.04 10.53
C LYS A 23 -5.86 -3.88 11.49
N VAL A 24 -6.05 -3.18 12.60
CA VAL A 24 -5.02 -3.01 13.63
C VAL A 24 -4.63 -4.39 14.19
N GLY A 25 -3.33 -4.68 14.20
CA GLY A 25 -2.79 -5.96 14.62
C GLY A 25 -2.96 -7.13 13.65
N ALA A 26 -3.85 -7.01 12.63
CA ALA A 26 -4.10 -8.07 11.65
C ALA A 26 -3.25 -7.91 10.36
N ILE A 27 -2.79 -6.70 10.06
CA ILE A 27 -1.99 -6.40 8.87
C ILE A 27 -0.70 -5.66 9.25
N ARG A 28 0.25 -5.60 8.31
CA ARG A 28 1.52 -4.89 8.52
C ARG A 28 1.29 -3.37 8.62
N ASP A 29 2.09 -2.66 9.42
CA ASP A 29 1.98 -1.22 9.66
C ASP A 29 1.99 -0.41 8.36
N ILE A 30 2.87 -0.75 7.41
CA ILE A 30 2.91 -0.09 6.10
C ILE A 30 1.60 -0.25 5.29
N SER A 31 0.86 -1.32 5.51
CA SER A 31 -0.45 -1.52 4.90
C SER A 31 -1.52 -0.76 5.69
N LEU A 32 -1.41 -0.71 7.02
CA LEU A 32 -2.31 0.03 7.89
C LEU A 32 -2.26 1.54 7.60
N GLN A 33 -1.07 2.10 7.38
CA GLN A 33 -0.90 3.50 6.98
C GLN A 33 -1.72 3.87 5.74
N LYS A 34 -1.89 2.96 4.78
CA LYS A 34 -2.71 3.21 3.59
C LYS A 34 -4.20 3.35 3.93
N TYR A 35 -4.68 2.63 4.95
CA TYR A 35 -6.06 2.76 5.43
C TYR A 35 -6.27 4.11 6.14
N TYR A 36 -5.31 4.56 6.95
CA TYR A 36 -5.38 5.89 7.58
C TYR A 36 -5.34 7.03 6.56
N ILE A 37 -4.52 6.91 5.52
CA ILE A 37 -4.53 7.86 4.39
C ILE A 37 -5.90 7.83 3.69
N ALA A 38 -6.48 6.66 3.49
CA ALA A 38 -7.80 6.54 2.86
C ALA A 38 -8.90 7.17 3.72
N GLU A 39 -8.85 6.99 5.04
CA GLU A 39 -9.76 7.64 6.00
C GLU A 39 -9.68 9.16 5.90
N GLN A 40 -8.47 9.71 5.98
CA GLN A 40 -8.24 11.17 5.88
C GLN A 40 -8.81 11.72 4.56
N ARG A 41 -8.56 11.04 3.43
CA ARG A 41 -9.09 11.45 2.13
C ARG A 41 -10.61 11.34 2.06
N LEU A 42 -11.19 10.32 2.69
CA LEU A 42 -12.63 10.17 2.78
C LEU A 42 -13.27 11.31 3.58
N ALA A 43 -12.67 11.70 4.71
CA ALA A 43 -13.12 12.83 5.52
C ALA A 43 -13.03 14.18 4.75
N GLU A 44 -11.97 14.37 3.95
CA GLU A 44 -11.80 15.57 3.13
C GLU A 44 -12.82 15.66 1.99
N LEU A 45 -13.07 14.54 1.27
CA LEU A 45 -13.91 14.51 0.08
C LEU A 45 -15.40 14.42 0.38
N ALA A 46 -15.76 13.79 1.49
CA ALA A 46 -17.15 13.53 1.83
C ALA A 46 -17.43 13.70 3.34
N PRO A 47 -17.11 14.88 3.93
CA PRO A 47 -17.20 15.10 5.40
C PRO A 47 -18.60 14.89 5.97
N GLY A 48 -19.65 15.16 5.20
CA GLY A 48 -21.05 15.02 5.62
C GLY A 48 -21.75 13.74 5.16
N LEU A 49 -21.04 12.80 4.54
CA LEU A 49 -21.66 11.59 4.00
C LEU A 49 -21.97 10.60 5.11
N LYS A 50 -23.26 10.36 5.37
CA LYS A 50 -23.71 9.36 6.33
C LYS A 50 -23.76 7.97 5.70
N VAL A 51 -23.52 6.93 6.53
CA VAL A 51 -23.52 5.52 6.10
C VAL A 51 -24.82 5.16 5.36
N LYS A 52 -26.00 5.54 5.90
CA LYS A 52 -27.30 5.27 5.28
C LYS A 52 -27.51 5.91 3.91
N HIS A 53 -26.77 6.97 3.59
CA HIS A 53 -26.87 7.69 2.34
C HIS A 53 -25.83 7.25 1.30
N LEU A 54 -25.01 6.26 1.64
CA LEU A 54 -23.99 5.72 0.73
C LEU A 54 -24.65 4.81 -0.31
N ASP A 55 -25.12 5.41 -1.39
CA ASP A 55 -25.62 4.73 -2.56
C ASP A 55 -24.55 4.67 -3.67
N ARG A 56 -24.86 3.97 -4.78
CA ARG A 56 -23.94 3.80 -5.91
C ARG A 56 -23.55 5.13 -6.57
N GLN A 57 -24.47 6.08 -6.66
CA GLN A 57 -24.21 7.38 -7.27
C GLN A 57 -23.22 8.19 -6.44
N ARG A 58 -23.45 8.29 -5.14
CA ARG A 58 -22.58 9.03 -4.22
C ARG A 58 -21.21 8.36 -4.10
N TYR A 59 -21.19 7.03 -4.08
CA TYR A 59 -19.90 6.31 -4.08
C TYR A 59 -19.12 6.51 -5.38
N GLN A 60 -19.79 6.49 -6.53
CA GLN A 60 -19.16 6.80 -7.82
C GLN A 60 -18.65 8.25 -7.88
N GLN A 61 -19.41 9.21 -7.33
CA GLN A 61 -18.99 10.60 -7.25
C GLN A 61 -17.74 10.75 -6.39
N LEU A 62 -17.71 10.14 -5.20
CA LEU A 62 -16.54 10.12 -4.32
C LEU A 62 -15.28 9.62 -5.06
N LEU A 63 -15.41 8.52 -5.82
CA LEU A 63 -14.29 7.99 -6.60
C LEU A 63 -13.90 8.92 -7.75
N ASN A 64 -14.86 9.59 -8.39
CA ASN A 64 -14.57 10.56 -9.44
C ASN A 64 -13.84 11.78 -8.89
N ASP A 65 -14.24 12.30 -7.73
CA ASP A 65 -13.59 13.44 -7.09
C ASP A 65 -12.15 13.11 -6.67
N TYR A 66 -11.93 11.92 -6.13
CA TYR A 66 -10.58 11.41 -5.85
C TYR A 66 -9.73 11.28 -7.11
N ALA A 67 -10.33 10.81 -8.21
CA ALA A 67 -9.69 10.60 -9.50
C ALA A 67 -9.21 11.90 -10.18
N LEU A 68 -9.76 13.07 -9.82
CA LEU A 68 -9.35 14.38 -10.39
C LEU A 68 -7.85 14.67 -10.14
N THR A 69 -7.32 14.20 -9.03
CA THR A 69 -5.94 14.48 -8.61
C THR A 69 -5.02 13.25 -8.67
N HIS A 70 -5.59 12.04 -8.77
CA HIS A 70 -4.86 10.78 -8.68
C HIS A 70 -4.85 9.98 -9.98
N GLU A 71 -3.86 9.12 -10.15
CA GLU A 71 -3.80 8.16 -11.25
C GLU A 71 -4.86 7.06 -11.06
N ARG A 72 -5.26 6.43 -12.18
CA ARG A 72 -6.28 5.36 -12.17
C ARG A 72 -5.94 4.23 -11.18
N GLN A 73 -4.66 3.82 -11.08
CA GLN A 73 -4.24 2.77 -10.14
C GLN A 73 -4.44 3.21 -8.69
N THR A 74 -4.06 4.42 -8.34
CA THR A 74 -4.24 4.97 -6.99
C THR A 74 -5.73 5.07 -6.61
N THR A 75 -6.59 5.43 -7.57
CA THR A 75 -8.04 5.43 -7.37
C THR A 75 -8.59 4.02 -7.18
N MET A 76 -8.06 3.03 -7.88
CA MET A 76 -8.41 1.62 -7.69
C MET A 76 -8.00 1.13 -6.29
N ASP A 77 -6.80 1.49 -5.84
CA ASP A 77 -6.31 1.12 -4.50
C ASP A 77 -7.19 1.76 -3.40
N PHE A 78 -7.56 3.03 -3.55
CA PHE A 78 -8.51 3.69 -2.66
C PHE A 78 -9.88 2.97 -2.62
N HIS A 79 -10.42 2.60 -3.78
CA HIS A 79 -11.63 1.79 -3.86
C HIS A 79 -11.49 0.46 -3.08
N HIS A 80 -10.38 -0.26 -3.25
CA HIS A 80 -10.16 -1.54 -2.58
C HIS A 80 -10.07 -1.38 -1.05
N GLN A 81 -9.49 -0.29 -0.56
CA GLN A 81 -9.41 0.00 0.88
C GLN A 81 -10.80 0.24 1.48
N LEU A 82 -11.67 1.01 0.80
CA LEU A 82 -13.02 1.30 1.28
C LEU A 82 -13.98 0.12 1.15
N LYS A 83 -13.78 -0.72 0.13
CA LYS A 83 -14.71 -1.79 -0.25
C LYS A 83 -15.00 -2.76 0.89
N GLY A 84 -13.99 -3.15 1.68
CA GLY A 84 -14.18 -4.08 2.80
C GLY A 84 -15.21 -3.55 3.81
N ALA A 85 -15.00 -2.34 4.31
CA ALA A 85 -15.90 -1.70 5.27
C ALA A 85 -17.31 -1.50 4.69
N ILE A 86 -17.41 -1.18 3.39
CA ILE A 86 -18.71 -1.02 2.73
C ILE A 86 -19.45 -2.37 2.65
N LEU A 87 -18.78 -3.47 2.36
CA LEU A 87 -19.39 -4.79 2.29
C LEU A 87 -19.89 -5.21 3.68
N ASP A 88 -19.10 -5.01 4.72
CA ASP A 88 -19.52 -5.29 6.10
C ASP A 88 -20.72 -4.44 6.49
N ALA A 89 -20.75 -3.14 6.11
CA ALA A 89 -21.92 -2.28 6.35
C ALA A 89 -23.18 -2.76 5.60
N VAL A 90 -23.04 -3.37 4.44
CA VAL A 90 -24.17 -4.01 3.73
C VAL A 90 -24.62 -5.26 4.45
N ASP A 91 -23.70 -6.12 4.87
CA ASP A 91 -24.01 -7.37 5.58
C ASP A 91 -24.63 -7.11 6.95
N GLU A 92 -24.20 -6.06 7.65
CA GLU A 92 -24.84 -5.55 8.88
C GLU A 92 -26.20 -4.88 8.62
N GLY A 93 -26.58 -4.66 7.35
CA GLY A 93 -27.81 -4.00 6.94
C GLY A 93 -27.85 -2.50 7.29
N LEU A 94 -26.71 -1.85 7.40
CA LEU A 94 -26.58 -0.39 7.54
C LEU A 94 -26.77 0.30 6.18
N ILE A 95 -26.37 -0.38 5.10
CA ILE A 95 -26.55 0.01 3.70
C ILE A 95 -27.45 -1.03 3.03
N SER A 96 -28.51 -0.59 2.38
CA SER A 96 -29.53 -1.50 1.82
C SER A 96 -29.09 -2.24 0.56
N LYS A 97 -28.20 -1.63 -0.24
CA LYS A 97 -27.70 -2.19 -1.51
C LYS A 97 -26.20 -1.89 -1.63
N ASN A 98 -25.42 -2.88 -2.07
CA ASN A 98 -23.99 -2.73 -2.26
C ASN A 98 -23.66 -1.63 -3.30
N PRO A 99 -23.09 -0.49 -2.88
CA PRO A 99 -22.79 0.63 -3.76
C PRO A 99 -21.53 0.41 -4.61
N THR A 100 -20.72 -0.60 -4.28
CA THR A 100 -19.46 -0.88 -4.98
C THR A 100 -19.63 -1.69 -6.27
N ARG A 101 -20.86 -2.15 -6.57
CA ARG A 101 -21.14 -2.94 -7.78
C ARG A 101 -21.19 -2.05 -9.02
N LYS A 102 -20.54 -2.52 -10.11
CA LYS A 102 -20.54 -1.85 -11.41
C LYS A 102 -20.06 -0.38 -11.37
N ILE A 103 -19.11 -0.10 -10.50
CA ILE A 103 -18.44 1.21 -10.49
C ILE A 103 -17.44 1.32 -11.65
N VAL A 104 -17.14 2.55 -12.03
CA VAL A 104 -16.13 2.85 -13.06
C VAL A 104 -14.96 3.57 -12.40
N ILE A 105 -13.77 3.00 -12.52
CA ILE A 105 -12.55 3.61 -12.01
C ILE A 105 -11.96 4.52 -13.08
N LYS A 106 -11.94 5.81 -12.77
CA LYS A 106 -11.27 6.86 -13.54
C LYS A 106 -9.95 7.23 -12.88
N GLY A 107 -9.21 8.14 -13.46
CA GLY A 107 -7.98 8.71 -12.94
C GLY A 107 -7.15 9.35 -14.04
N LYS A 108 -6.13 10.10 -13.64
CA LYS A 108 -5.15 10.66 -14.56
C LYS A 108 -4.40 9.56 -15.29
N ALA A 109 -3.93 9.88 -16.48
CA ALA A 109 -3.02 8.99 -17.20
C ALA A 109 -1.77 8.71 -16.34
N PRO A 110 -1.27 7.48 -16.36
CA PRO A 110 -0.06 7.15 -15.63
C PRO A 110 1.12 8.00 -16.14
N ARG A 111 1.96 8.44 -15.23
CA ARG A 111 3.20 9.14 -15.60
C ARG A 111 4.06 8.21 -16.47
N PRO A 112 4.83 8.77 -17.41
CA PRO A 112 5.79 7.97 -18.17
C PRO A 112 6.68 7.19 -17.20
N LYS A 113 6.67 5.87 -17.33
CA LYS A 113 7.51 5.02 -16.49
C LYS A 113 8.95 5.23 -16.91
N LYS A 114 9.76 5.86 -16.05
CA LYS A 114 11.23 5.76 -16.19
C LYS A 114 11.63 4.30 -16.06
N SER A 115 12.63 3.87 -16.83
CA SER A 115 13.24 2.56 -16.64
C SER A 115 13.66 2.41 -15.17
N LYS A 116 13.25 1.32 -14.55
CA LYS A 116 13.56 1.00 -13.15
C LYS A 116 14.59 -0.12 -13.05
N PHE A 117 15.21 -0.47 -14.16
CA PHE A 117 16.24 -1.50 -14.24
C PHE A 117 17.41 -0.96 -15.04
N LEU A 118 18.58 -1.46 -14.73
CA LEU A 118 19.79 -1.25 -15.49
C LEU A 118 19.93 -2.38 -16.52
N ASN A 119 20.30 -2.05 -17.74
CA ASN A 119 20.70 -3.06 -18.71
C ASN A 119 22.10 -3.62 -18.37
N GLN A 120 22.53 -4.67 -19.08
CA GLN A 120 23.79 -5.35 -18.78
C GLN A 120 25.02 -4.43 -18.89
N PHE A 121 25.02 -3.51 -19.86
CA PHE A 121 26.12 -2.56 -20.03
C PHE A 121 26.16 -1.54 -18.90
N GLU A 122 25.01 -1.04 -18.47
CA GLU A 122 24.88 -0.12 -17.34
C GLU A 122 25.30 -0.78 -16.03
N VAL A 123 24.94 -2.06 -15.82
CA VAL A 123 25.41 -2.84 -14.65
C VAL A 123 26.92 -3.00 -14.67
N GLN A 124 27.52 -3.32 -15.83
CA GLN A 124 28.97 -3.43 -15.94
C GLN A 124 29.67 -2.10 -15.71
N ALA A 125 29.13 -1.00 -16.24
CA ALA A 125 29.65 0.33 -15.98
C ALA A 125 29.59 0.67 -14.49
N LEU A 126 28.44 0.44 -13.85
CA LEU A 126 28.27 0.65 -12.40
C LEU A 126 29.32 -0.13 -11.59
N LEU A 127 29.55 -1.42 -11.92
CA LEU A 127 30.50 -2.25 -11.19
C LEU A 127 31.95 -1.78 -11.31
N LYS A 128 32.30 -1.10 -12.40
CA LYS A 128 33.64 -0.53 -12.60
C LYS A 128 33.94 0.72 -11.78
N GLU A 129 32.86 1.47 -11.44
CA GLU A 129 32.93 2.70 -10.65
C GLU A 129 32.87 2.45 -9.13
N LEU A 130 32.70 1.19 -8.68
CA LEU A 130 32.64 0.88 -7.25
C LEU A 130 34.05 0.97 -6.63
N GLU A 131 34.15 1.72 -5.54
CA GLU A 131 35.37 1.84 -4.72
C GLU A 131 35.34 0.83 -3.57
N LEU A 132 35.84 -0.37 -3.83
CA LEU A 132 35.86 -1.51 -2.91
C LEU A 132 37.13 -1.47 -2.04
N GLY A 133 37.17 -0.57 -1.07
CA GLY A 133 38.26 -0.47 -0.10
C GLY A 133 38.14 -1.44 1.08
N GLU A 134 39.07 -1.35 2.05
CA GLU A 134 39.06 -2.19 3.26
C GLU A 134 37.86 -1.89 4.19
N GLN A 135 37.36 -0.66 4.15
CA GLN A 135 36.19 -0.27 4.93
C GLN A 135 34.91 -0.59 4.19
N LEU A 136 33.96 -1.18 4.91
CA LEU A 136 32.62 -1.43 4.38
C LEU A 136 31.89 -0.11 4.12
N ASN A 137 31.48 0.08 2.87
CA ASN A 137 30.71 1.22 2.38
C ASN A 137 29.51 0.76 1.57
N TRP A 138 28.76 1.71 1.01
CA TRP A 138 27.61 1.41 0.15
C TRP A 138 27.99 0.67 -1.13
N ASP A 139 29.22 0.77 -1.61
CA ASP A 139 29.67 0.09 -2.83
C ASP A 139 29.74 -1.44 -2.63
N TRP A 140 30.15 -1.89 -1.45
CA TRP A 140 30.07 -3.29 -1.07
C TRP A 140 28.63 -3.80 -1.03
N PHE A 141 27.70 -2.98 -0.54
CA PHE A 141 26.28 -3.32 -0.52
C PHE A 141 25.71 -3.41 -1.96
N ILE A 142 26.05 -2.45 -2.82
CA ILE A 142 25.65 -2.46 -4.23
C ILE A 142 26.21 -3.70 -4.93
N LEU A 143 27.49 -4.02 -4.72
CA LEU A 143 28.10 -5.23 -5.26
C LEU A 143 27.34 -6.49 -4.83
N LEU A 144 27.03 -6.60 -3.54
CA LEU A 144 26.27 -7.73 -3.00
C LEU A 144 24.91 -7.87 -3.69
N VAL A 145 24.14 -6.78 -3.78
CA VAL A 145 22.81 -6.79 -4.43
C VAL A 145 22.91 -7.16 -5.90
N VAL A 146 23.88 -6.58 -6.64
CA VAL A 146 24.05 -6.87 -8.07
C VAL A 146 24.47 -8.33 -8.30
N LYS A 147 25.33 -8.88 -7.45
CA LYS A 147 25.83 -10.25 -7.62
C LYS A 147 24.83 -11.32 -7.19
N THR A 148 23.95 -11.00 -6.24
CA THR A 148 23.03 -11.98 -5.66
C THR A 148 21.59 -11.84 -6.17
N GLY A 149 21.21 -10.68 -6.70
CA GLY A 149 19.83 -10.38 -7.09
C GLY A 149 18.88 -10.21 -5.91
N LEU A 150 19.38 -10.03 -4.69
CA LEU A 150 18.58 -9.80 -3.50
C LEU A 150 17.78 -8.51 -3.59
N ARG A 151 16.57 -8.52 -3.02
CA ARG A 151 15.85 -7.27 -2.81
C ARG A 151 16.59 -6.41 -1.79
N PHE A 152 16.48 -5.09 -1.93
CA PHE A 152 17.11 -4.13 -1.02
C PHE A 152 16.88 -4.47 0.47
N SER A 153 15.63 -4.76 0.85
CA SER A 153 15.28 -5.12 2.22
C SER A 153 15.82 -6.49 2.67
N GLU A 154 15.96 -7.43 1.76
CA GLU A 154 16.59 -8.74 2.03
C GLU A 154 18.09 -8.56 2.28
N ALA A 155 18.75 -7.81 1.42
CA ALA A 155 20.18 -7.53 1.58
C ALA A 155 20.49 -6.75 2.87
N LEU A 156 19.65 -5.76 3.25
CA LEU A 156 19.81 -5.03 4.52
C LEU A 156 19.60 -5.90 5.78
N ALA A 157 18.83 -6.97 5.66
CA ALA A 157 18.54 -7.85 6.78
C ALA A 157 19.61 -8.92 7.02
N LEU A 158 20.57 -9.06 6.09
CA LEU A 158 21.64 -10.04 6.21
C LEU A 158 22.54 -9.76 7.41
N THR A 159 22.90 -10.80 8.08
CA THR A 159 23.88 -10.84 9.16
C THR A 159 25.02 -11.80 8.83
N PRO A 160 26.16 -11.72 9.49
CA PRO A 160 27.27 -12.67 9.24
C PRO A 160 26.86 -14.15 9.36
N LYS A 161 25.83 -14.47 10.15
CA LYS A 161 25.33 -15.84 10.35
C LYS A 161 24.60 -16.40 9.12
N ASP A 162 24.15 -15.54 8.23
CA ASP A 162 23.42 -15.93 7.02
C ASP A 162 24.36 -16.39 5.89
N PHE A 163 25.69 -16.22 6.07
CA PHE A 163 26.73 -16.61 5.12
C PHE A 163 27.39 -17.93 5.50
N ASP A 164 27.25 -18.94 4.66
CA ASP A 164 28.00 -20.20 4.73
C ASP A 164 29.08 -20.19 3.64
N PHE A 165 30.28 -19.73 4.00
CA PHE A 165 31.40 -19.63 3.06
C PHE A 165 31.91 -21.00 2.60
N SER A 166 31.75 -22.03 3.42
CA SER A 166 32.18 -23.40 3.07
C SER A 166 31.31 -24.00 1.98
N LYS A 167 30.01 -23.69 2.00
CA LYS A 167 29.03 -24.13 1.00
C LYS A 167 28.76 -23.07 -0.07
N GLN A 168 29.41 -21.91 -0.01
CA GLN A 168 29.18 -20.78 -0.91
C GLN A 168 27.69 -20.40 -0.99
N LYS A 169 27.01 -20.36 0.16
CA LYS A 169 25.56 -20.15 0.25
C LYS A 169 25.22 -18.99 1.16
N ILE A 170 24.21 -18.22 0.75
CA ILE A 170 23.55 -17.20 1.57
C ILE A 170 22.14 -17.72 1.89
N THR A 171 21.76 -17.73 3.16
CA THR A 171 20.43 -18.12 3.61
C THR A 171 19.58 -16.86 3.83
N ILE A 172 18.41 -16.80 3.20
CA ILE A 172 17.49 -15.64 3.29
C ILE A 172 16.27 -16.08 4.07
N GLU A 173 16.28 -15.94 5.39
CA GLU A 173 15.18 -16.32 6.26
C GLU A 173 14.27 -15.16 6.67
N LYS A 174 14.75 -13.93 6.53
CA LYS A 174 14.05 -12.73 7.00
C LYS A 174 13.81 -11.77 5.86
N ILE A 175 12.54 -11.45 5.61
CA ILE A 175 12.19 -10.22 4.89
C ILE A 175 12.45 -9.10 5.90
N GLY A 176 13.58 -8.40 5.75
CA GLY A 176 14.00 -7.37 6.69
C GLY A 176 12.88 -6.35 6.93
N ARG A 177 12.52 -6.16 8.18
CA ARG A 177 11.94 -4.90 8.61
C ARG A 177 13.10 -3.91 8.53
N ALA A 178 13.10 -3.02 7.54
CA ALA A 178 13.94 -1.85 7.61
C ALA A 178 13.47 -1.07 8.84
N HIS A 179 14.19 -1.21 9.93
CA HIS A 179 14.09 -0.26 11.03
C HIS A 179 14.79 1.00 10.53
N VAL A 180 14.00 1.98 10.09
CA VAL A 180 14.40 3.37 9.96
C VAL A 180 14.12 4.03 11.30
#